data_7596a7143d6bbafa75781a5c9e06c92d
#
_entry.id   7596a7143d6bbafa75781a5c9e06c92d
#
_cell.length_a   1.000
_cell.length_b   1.000
_cell.length_c   1.000
_cell.angle_alpha   90.00
_cell.angle_beta   90.00
_cell.angle_gamma   90.00
#
_symmetry.space_group_name_H-M   'P 1'
#
loop_
_entity.id
_entity.type
_entity.pdbx_description
1 polymer ?
#
loop_
_entity_poly.entity_id
_entity_poly.type
_entity_poly.pdbx_seq_one_letter_code
_entity_poly.pdbx_strand_id
1 'polypeptide(L)'
;MGDHNHNHKLIKNLGTCFGLGEMSFMPGTFGTLGGIPIFLALTYIKKFFLNVMVYNSFYLVFLVTFFAISVYVADICEKEIFKKEDPQAVVIDEVLGFLTTLFLINPVGIKATLIAMLLAFIIFRILDITKIGPIYKSQSFGNGVGVVLDDFLAGIIGNFILVFIWTKFFYWWGEKWKQEYF
;
A
#
# COMPACT_ATOMS: atom_id res chain seq x y z
N MET A 1 -34.72 7.09 1.66
CA MET A 1 -34.24 5.68 1.64
C MET A 1 -33.25 5.36 0.50
N GLY A 2 -33.19 6.11 -0.60
CA GLY A 2 -32.26 5.86 -1.71
C GLY A 2 -30.79 6.22 -1.44
N ASP A 3 -30.52 7.28 -0.70
CA ASP A 3 -29.17 7.81 -0.50
C ASP A 3 -28.27 6.92 0.38
N HIS A 4 -28.82 6.34 1.44
CA HIS A 4 -28.04 5.44 2.32
C HIS A 4 -27.53 4.18 1.58
N ASN A 5 -28.35 3.61 0.70
CA ASN A 5 -27.98 2.40 -0.04
C ASN A 5 -26.88 2.67 -1.10
N HIS A 6 -26.89 3.87 -1.69
CA HIS A 6 -25.87 4.28 -2.65
C HIS A 6 -24.50 4.50 -1.98
N ASN A 7 -24.49 5.14 -0.80
CA ASN A 7 -23.27 5.40 -0.03
C ASN A 7 -22.63 4.10 0.47
N HIS A 8 -23.43 3.15 0.96
CA HIS A 8 -22.92 1.84 1.40
C HIS A 8 -22.30 1.04 0.26
N LYS A 9 -22.88 1.11 -0.95
CA LYS A 9 -22.32 0.46 -2.13
C LYS A 9 -20.98 1.07 -2.54
N LEU A 10 -20.85 2.39 -2.48
CA LEU A 10 -19.59 3.07 -2.77
C LEU A 10 -18.50 2.69 -1.76
N ILE A 11 -18.83 2.75 -0.46
CA ILE A 11 -17.91 2.40 0.63
C ILE A 11 -17.49 0.93 0.54
N LYS A 12 -18.43 0.02 0.26
CA LYS A 12 -18.12 -1.39 0.01
C LYS A 12 -17.13 -1.55 -1.15
N ASN A 13 -17.38 -0.90 -2.27
CA ASN A 13 -16.50 -0.97 -3.45
C ASN A 13 -15.09 -0.45 -3.13
N LEU A 14 -14.98 0.63 -2.37
CA LEU A 14 -13.68 1.15 -1.95
C LEU A 14 -12.98 0.19 -0.98
N GLY A 15 -13.67 -0.30 0.04
CA GLY A 15 -13.13 -1.22 1.02
C GLY A 15 -12.67 -2.55 0.41
N THR A 16 -13.46 -3.08 -0.55
CA THR A 16 -13.12 -4.33 -1.25
C THR A 16 -12.22 -4.13 -2.47
N CYS A 17 -11.71 -2.92 -2.70
CA CYS A 17 -10.95 -2.56 -3.89
C CYS A 17 -11.66 -3.02 -5.18
N PHE A 18 -12.92 -2.58 -5.35
CA PHE A 18 -13.82 -2.93 -6.48
C PHE A 18 -14.06 -4.44 -6.64
N GLY A 19 -14.15 -5.16 -5.51
CA GLY A 19 -14.44 -6.59 -5.46
C GLY A 19 -13.21 -7.50 -5.47
N LEU A 20 -11.98 -6.96 -5.53
CA LEU A 20 -10.76 -7.77 -5.43
C LEU A 20 -10.68 -8.51 -4.08
N GLY A 21 -11.13 -7.87 -2.98
CA GLY A 21 -11.21 -8.49 -1.66
C GLY A 21 -12.32 -9.55 -1.52
N GLU A 22 -13.29 -9.61 -2.43
CA GLU A 22 -14.35 -10.64 -2.43
C GLU A 22 -13.93 -11.94 -3.12
N MET A 23 -12.69 -12.03 -3.60
CA MET A 23 -12.17 -13.26 -4.20
C MET A 23 -12.02 -14.37 -3.15
N SER A 24 -12.48 -15.57 -3.48
CA SER A 24 -12.48 -16.71 -2.55
C SER A 24 -11.09 -17.24 -2.22
N PHE A 25 -10.07 -16.87 -2.98
CA PHE A 25 -8.68 -17.30 -2.82
C PHE A 25 -7.77 -16.10 -2.62
N MET A 26 -7.09 -16.03 -1.48
CA MET A 26 -6.08 -15.03 -1.12
C MET A 26 -6.52 -13.56 -1.37
N PRO A 27 -7.64 -13.09 -0.77
CA PRO A 27 -8.19 -11.74 -1.01
C PRO A 27 -7.15 -10.62 -0.79
N GLY A 28 -6.37 -10.68 0.28
CA GLY A 28 -5.32 -9.71 0.56
C GLY A 28 -4.21 -9.64 -0.49
N THR A 29 -3.90 -10.77 -1.16
CA THR A 29 -2.97 -10.76 -2.30
C THR A 29 -3.53 -9.95 -3.47
N PHE A 30 -4.81 -10.14 -3.78
CA PHE A 30 -5.48 -9.36 -4.82
C PHE A 30 -5.69 -7.90 -4.40
N GLY A 31 -5.95 -7.63 -3.11
CA GLY A 31 -5.97 -6.29 -2.54
C GLY A 31 -4.64 -5.57 -2.77
N THR A 32 -3.53 -6.20 -2.38
CA THR A 32 -2.19 -5.66 -2.61
C THR A 32 -1.93 -5.34 -4.08
N LEU A 33 -2.35 -6.21 -5.01
CA LEU A 33 -2.25 -5.97 -6.46
C LEU A 33 -3.11 -4.77 -6.91
N GLY A 34 -4.20 -4.46 -6.21
CA GLY A 34 -5.01 -3.25 -6.43
C GLY A 34 -4.23 -1.95 -6.22
N GLY A 35 -3.13 -1.97 -5.47
CA GLY A 35 -2.21 -0.84 -5.32
C GLY A 35 -1.36 -0.53 -6.55
N ILE A 36 -1.17 -1.50 -7.46
CA ILE A 36 -0.32 -1.33 -8.65
C ILE A 36 -0.78 -0.18 -9.55
N PRO A 37 -2.05 -0.10 -9.99
CA PRO A 37 -2.49 1.01 -10.83
C PRO A 37 -2.34 2.37 -10.15
N ILE A 38 -2.53 2.44 -8.83
CA ILE A 38 -2.35 3.67 -8.06
C ILE A 38 -0.87 4.08 -8.06
N PHE A 39 0.05 3.15 -7.81
CA PHE A 39 1.48 3.43 -7.86
C PHE A 39 1.95 3.86 -9.26
N LEU A 40 1.44 3.21 -10.32
CA LEU A 40 1.75 3.62 -11.69
C LEU A 40 1.24 5.04 -11.98
N ALA A 41 0.05 5.40 -11.52
CA ALA A 41 -0.47 6.76 -11.63
C ALA A 41 0.41 7.77 -10.87
N LEU A 42 0.83 7.46 -9.63
CA LEU A 42 1.74 8.29 -8.86
C LEU A 42 3.09 8.47 -9.57
N THR A 43 3.65 7.38 -10.11
CA THR A 43 4.91 7.42 -10.88
C THR A 43 4.77 8.26 -12.15
N TYR A 44 3.61 8.23 -12.80
CA TYR A 44 3.30 9.09 -13.95
C TYR A 44 3.17 10.55 -13.54
N ILE A 45 2.44 10.85 -12.47
CA ILE A 45 2.23 12.20 -11.93
C ILE A 45 3.56 12.84 -11.51
N LYS A 46 4.55 12.05 -11.06
CA LYS A 46 5.89 12.54 -10.71
C LYS A 46 6.52 13.42 -11.80
N LYS A 47 6.22 13.17 -13.07
CA LYS A 47 6.75 13.96 -14.21
C LYS A 47 6.37 15.44 -14.18
N PHE A 48 5.30 15.78 -13.47
CA PHE A 48 4.80 17.15 -13.36
C PHE A 48 5.42 17.92 -12.18
N PHE A 49 6.24 17.27 -11.35
CA PHE A 49 6.90 17.91 -10.22
C PHE A 49 8.29 18.41 -10.60
N LEU A 50 8.64 19.61 -10.13
CA LEU A 50 9.92 20.28 -10.39
C LEU A 50 11.12 19.50 -9.84
N ASN A 51 10.93 18.84 -8.68
CA ASN A 51 11.97 18.03 -8.07
C ASN A 51 11.37 16.86 -7.25
N VAL A 52 12.23 15.89 -6.94
CA VAL A 52 11.85 14.67 -6.21
C VAL A 52 11.39 14.97 -4.79
N MET A 53 11.92 15.99 -4.14
CA MET A 53 11.56 16.34 -2.76
C MET A 53 10.10 16.80 -2.69
N VAL A 54 9.67 17.69 -3.60
CA VAL A 54 8.28 18.16 -3.69
C VAL A 54 7.34 16.99 -4.01
N TYR A 55 7.74 16.11 -4.93
CA TYR A 55 6.98 14.90 -5.22
C TYR A 55 6.83 13.97 -3.98
N ASN A 56 7.92 13.75 -3.24
CA ASN A 56 7.86 12.92 -2.04
C ASN A 56 6.98 13.53 -0.95
N SER A 57 6.98 14.87 -0.81
CA SER A 57 6.05 15.58 0.08
C SER A 57 4.59 15.37 -0.34
N PHE A 58 4.31 15.48 -1.63
CA PHE A 58 2.98 15.18 -2.19
C PHE A 58 2.59 13.72 -1.90
N TYR A 59 3.50 12.76 -2.13
CA TYR A 59 3.24 11.34 -1.88
C TYR A 59 2.96 11.09 -0.39
N LEU A 60 3.70 11.73 0.53
CA LEU A 60 3.45 11.63 1.96
C LEU A 60 2.05 12.13 2.33
N VAL A 61 1.66 13.32 1.83
CA VAL A 61 0.31 13.87 2.06
C VAL A 61 -0.76 12.91 1.50
N PHE A 62 -0.52 12.34 0.32
CA PHE A 62 -1.40 11.32 -0.25
C PHE A 62 -1.54 10.09 0.68
N LEU A 63 -0.44 9.56 1.21
CA LEU A 63 -0.48 8.40 2.14
C LEU A 63 -1.24 8.72 3.42
N VAL A 64 -1.01 9.90 4.03
CA VAL A 64 -1.72 10.32 5.26
C VAL A 64 -3.23 10.45 4.99
N THR A 65 -3.60 11.05 3.87
CA THR A 65 -5.01 11.19 3.47
C THR A 65 -5.63 9.82 3.19
N PHE A 66 -4.90 8.96 2.48
CA PHE A 66 -5.37 7.61 2.15
C PHE A 66 -5.51 6.74 3.40
N PHE A 67 -4.59 6.87 4.37
CA PHE A 67 -4.73 6.24 5.70
C PHE A 67 -6.04 6.64 6.38
N ALA A 68 -6.33 7.94 6.47
CA ALA A 68 -7.55 8.44 7.11
C ALA A 68 -8.82 7.92 6.40
N ILE A 69 -8.80 7.90 5.07
CA ILE A 69 -9.91 7.34 4.26
C ILE A 69 -10.02 5.83 4.51
N SER A 70 -8.92 5.08 4.54
CA SER A 70 -8.92 3.63 4.77
C SER A 70 -9.51 3.28 6.13
N VAL A 71 -9.15 4.01 7.19
CA VAL A 71 -9.72 3.83 8.53
C VAL A 71 -11.24 4.08 8.51
N TYR A 72 -11.69 5.17 7.91
CA TYR A 72 -13.11 5.48 7.80
C TYR A 72 -13.89 4.40 7.03
N VAL A 73 -13.35 3.96 5.90
CA VAL A 73 -13.97 2.93 5.05
C VAL A 73 -14.00 1.58 5.76
N ALA A 74 -12.89 1.17 6.40
CA ALA A 74 -12.80 -0.07 7.13
C ALA A 74 -13.80 -0.11 8.30
N ASP A 75 -13.91 0.97 9.07
CA ASP A 75 -14.85 1.07 10.20
C ASP A 75 -16.32 0.90 9.77
N ILE A 76 -16.73 1.54 8.68
CA ILE A 76 -18.09 1.38 8.13
C ILE A 76 -18.29 -0.03 7.56
N CYS A 77 -17.29 -0.55 6.85
CA CYS A 77 -17.36 -1.92 6.33
C CYS A 77 -17.56 -2.94 7.45
N GLU A 78 -16.82 -2.80 8.54
CA GLU A 78 -16.91 -3.68 9.71
C GLU A 78 -18.27 -3.56 10.40
N LYS A 79 -18.72 -2.35 10.74
CA LYS A 79 -19.89 -2.13 11.57
C LYS A 79 -21.21 -2.25 10.84
N GLU A 80 -21.29 -1.74 9.62
CA GLU A 80 -22.56 -1.53 8.92
C GLU A 80 -22.75 -2.48 7.73
N ILE A 81 -21.70 -2.79 6.98
CA ILE A 81 -21.80 -3.54 5.73
C ILE A 81 -21.65 -5.03 5.98
N PHE A 82 -20.53 -5.48 6.52
CA PHE A 82 -20.26 -6.90 6.76
C PHE A 82 -20.71 -7.36 8.15
N LYS A 83 -20.87 -6.43 9.11
CA LYS A 83 -21.26 -6.68 10.50
C LYS A 83 -20.40 -7.78 11.14
N LYS A 84 -19.11 -7.73 10.90
CA LYS A 84 -18.12 -8.69 11.33
C LYS A 84 -16.81 -7.97 11.61
N GLU A 85 -16.14 -8.29 12.70
CA GLU A 85 -14.78 -7.81 13.00
C GLU A 85 -13.81 -8.34 11.96
N ASP A 86 -12.94 -7.46 11.45
CA ASP A 86 -11.89 -7.75 10.47
C ASP A 86 -12.40 -8.61 9.29
N PRO A 87 -13.32 -8.07 8.46
CA PRO A 87 -13.85 -8.84 7.35
C PRO A 87 -12.79 -8.97 6.24
N GLN A 88 -12.36 -10.19 5.96
CA GLN A 88 -11.34 -10.51 4.94
C GLN A 88 -11.59 -9.92 3.54
N ALA A 89 -12.81 -9.45 3.28
CA ALA A 89 -13.16 -8.78 2.04
C ALA A 89 -12.73 -7.30 2.01
N VAL A 90 -12.40 -6.72 3.14
CA VAL A 90 -11.83 -5.37 3.22
C VAL A 90 -10.33 -5.51 2.99
N VAL A 91 -9.84 -4.89 1.93
CA VAL A 91 -8.45 -5.00 1.45
C VAL A 91 -7.84 -3.64 1.09
N ILE A 92 -8.50 -2.55 1.48
CA ILE A 92 -8.01 -1.18 1.26
C ILE A 92 -6.76 -0.89 2.10
N ASP A 93 -6.61 -1.56 3.22
CA ASP A 93 -5.46 -1.58 4.13
C ASP A 93 -4.22 -2.19 3.48
N GLU A 94 -4.37 -3.32 2.78
CA GLU A 94 -3.26 -3.92 2.02
C GLU A 94 -2.82 -3.05 0.85
N VAL A 95 -3.76 -2.34 0.20
CA VAL A 95 -3.42 -1.32 -0.82
C VAL A 95 -2.57 -0.23 -0.20
N LEU A 96 -2.98 0.30 0.96
CA LEU A 96 -2.23 1.33 1.68
C LEU A 96 -0.84 0.84 2.11
N GLY A 97 -0.75 -0.35 2.69
CA GLY A 97 0.51 -0.96 3.14
C GLY A 97 1.51 -1.13 1.99
N PHE A 98 1.03 -1.64 0.85
CA PHE A 98 1.84 -1.75 -0.36
C PHE A 98 2.35 -0.40 -0.86
N LEU A 99 1.49 0.61 -0.95
CA LEU A 99 1.88 1.97 -1.35
C LEU A 99 2.84 2.61 -0.35
N THR A 100 2.66 2.37 0.95
CA THR A 100 3.57 2.82 2.00
C THR A 100 4.96 2.18 1.84
N THR A 101 5.02 0.89 1.50
CA THR A 101 6.29 0.20 1.22
C THR A 101 7.05 0.84 0.06
N LEU A 102 6.37 1.40 -0.93
CA LEU A 102 6.96 2.07 -2.10
C LEU A 102 7.32 3.55 -1.86
N PHE A 103 6.99 4.12 -0.72
CA PHE A 103 7.33 5.50 -0.39
C PHE A 103 8.85 5.73 -0.48
N LEU A 104 9.28 6.88 -1.01
CA LEU A 104 10.68 7.25 -1.31
C LEU A 104 11.36 6.43 -2.42
N ILE A 105 10.73 5.37 -2.92
CA ILE A 105 11.24 4.63 -4.07
C ILE A 105 10.87 5.39 -5.34
N ASN A 106 11.88 5.91 -6.01
CA ASN A 106 11.73 6.76 -7.19
C ASN A 106 12.29 6.08 -8.44
N PRO A 107 11.65 5.01 -8.94
CA PRO A 107 12.18 4.26 -10.07
C PRO A 107 12.19 5.11 -11.35
N VAL A 108 13.17 4.84 -12.23
CA VAL A 108 13.29 5.48 -13.53
C VAL A 108 13.21 4.40 -14.61
N GLY A 109 12.23 4.53 -15.49
CA GLY A 109 11.98 3.57 -16.56
C GLY A 109 11.19 2.34 -16.11
N ILE A 110 10.62 1.64 -17.10
CA ILE A 110 9.66 0.55 -16.86
C ILE A 110 10.28 -0.63 -16.09
N LYS A 111 11.51 -1.02 -16.42
CA LYS A 111 12.18 -2.14 -15.74
C LYS A 111 12.37 -1.89 -14.25
N ALA A 112 12.88 -0.69 -13.88
CA ALA A 112 13.06 -0.31 -12.50
C ALA A 112 11.73 -0.23 -11.76
N THR A 113 10.68 0.27 -12.39
CA THR A 113 9.33 0.33 -11.82
C THR A 113 8.77 -1.07 -11.52
N LEU A 114 8.92 -2.00 -12.46
CA LEU A 114 8.47 -3.39 -12.27
C LEU A 114 9.25 -4.09 -11.13
N ILE A 115 10.57 -3.88 -11.07
CA ILE A 115 11.41 -4.44 -9.98
C ILE A 115 10.99 -3.85 -8.63
N ALA A 116 10.77 -2.53 -8.55
CA ALA A 116 10.34 -1.88 -7.32
C ALA A 116 9.00 -2.44 -6.83
N MET A 117 8.01 -2.57 -7.71
CA MET A 117 6.70 -3.13 -7.38
C MET A 117 6.79 -4.59 -6.94
N LEU A 118 7.58 -5.41 -7.62
CA LEU A 118 7.77 -6.82 -7.25
C LEU A 118 8.42 -6.96 -5.88
N LEU A 119 9.48 -6.21 -5.61
CA LEU A 119 10.16 -6.23 -4.30
C LEU A 119 9.23 -5.72 -3.20
N ALA A 120 8.54 -4.60 -3.42
CA ALA A 120 7.57 -4.06 -2.46
C ALA A 120 6.46 -5.07 -2.15
N PHE A 121 5.91 -5.73 -3.18
CA PHE A 121 4.89 -6.75 -3.01
C PHE A 121 5.39 -7.90 -2.12
N ILE A 122 6.56 -8.45 -2.42
CA ILE A 122 7.11 -9.58 -1.66
C ILE A 122 7.39 -9.17 -0.21
N ILE A 123 8.06 -8.03 0.00
CA ILE A 123 8.44 -7.55 1.34
C ILE A 123 7.18 -7.26 2.16
N PHE A 124 6.23 -6.51 1.60
CA PHE A 124 4.99 -6.18 2.29
C PHE A 124 4.23 -7.45 2.67
N ARG A 125 3.99 -8.38 1.73
CA ARG A 125 3.22 -9.61 2.01
C ARG A 125 3.89 -10.51 3.04
N ILE A 126 5.21 -10.58 3.07
CA ILE A 126 5.93 -11.34 4.12
C ILE A 126 5.65 -10.70 5.49
N LEU A 127 5.76 -9.39 5.62
CA LEU A 127 5.57 -8.67 6.88
C LEU A 127 4.12 -8.72 7.36
N ASP A 128 3.17 -8.52 6.46
CA ASP A 128 1.74 -8.58 6.72
C ASP A 128 1.31 -9.99 7.18
N ILE A 129 1.73 -11.05 6.52
CA ILE A 129 1.39 -12.43 6.89
C ILE A 129 2.06 -12.84 8.21
N THR A 130 3.33 -12.48 8.42
CA THR A 130 4.10 -12.90 9.61
C THR A 130 3.78 -12.05 10.85
N LYS A 131 3.24 -10.85 10.67
CA LYS A 131 2.83 -9.91 11.73
C LYS A 131 3.84 -9.78 12.88
N ILE A 132 5.12 -9.59 12.53
CA ILE A 132 6.24 -9.60 13.50
C ILE A 132 6.20 -8.36 14.40
N GLY A 133 6.35 -8.58 15.70
CA GLY A 133 6.63 -7.52 16.70
C GLY A 133 5.53 -6.46 16.84
N PRO A 134 5.77 -5.18 16.50
CA PRO A 134 4.81 -4.10 16.69
C PRO A 134 3.55 -4.25 15.83
N ILE A 135 3.64 -4.94 14.67
CA ILE A 135 2.53 -5.19 13.77
C ILE A 135 1.45 -6.04 14.48
N TYR A 136 1.87 -7.08 15.20
CA TYR A 136 0.93 -7.91 15.97
C TYR A 136 0.21 -7.13 17.08
N LYS A 137 0.93 -6.19 17.73
CA LYS A 137 0.35 -5.39 18.83
C LYS A 137 -0.68 -4.37 18.34
N SER A 138 -0.58 -3.89 17.10
CA SER A 138 -1.50 -2.88 16.57
C SER A 138 -2.92 -3.41 16.38
N GLN A 139 -3.10 -4.71 16.21
CA GLN A 139 -4.42 -5.35 16.13
C GLN A 139 -5.27 -5.16 17.40
N SER A 140 -4.62 -4.92 18.56
CA SER A 140 -5.34 -4.71 19.83
C SER A 140 -6.09 -3.37 19.94
N PHE A 141 -5.89 -2.44 18.98
CA PHE A 141 -6.58 -1.15 19.02
C PHE A 141 -8.07 -1.22 18.67
N GLY A 142 -8.58 -2.35 18.16
CA GLY A 142 -9.99 -2.54 17.84
C GLY A 142 -10.53 -1.56 16.77
N ASN A 143 -11.71 -1.83 16.23
CA ASN A 143 -12.35 -1.05 15.16
C ASN A 143 -11.48 -0.91 13.90
N GLY A 144 -11.96 -0.19 12.88
CA GLY A 144 -11.26 0.03 11.62
C GLY A 144 -9.83 0.59 11.73
N VAL A 145 -9.46 1.21 12.88
CA VAL A 145 -8.09 1.67 13.15
C VAL A 145 -7.14 0.49 13.29
N GLY A 146 -7.51 -0.54 14.06
CA GLY A 146 -6.66 -1.71 14.28
C GLY A 146 -6.37 -2.46 12.98
N VAL A 147 -7.40 -2.62 12.14
CA VAL A 147 -7.29 -3.30 10.84
C VAL A 147 -6.31 -2.57 9.91
N VAL A 148 -6.41 -1.24 9.80
CA VAL A 148 -5.56 -0.46 8.87
C VAL A 148 -4.16 -0.23 9.43
N LEU A 149 -4.00 -0.16 10.76
CA LEU A 149 -2.75 0.19 11.41
C LEU A 149 -1.69 -0.91 11.29
N ASP A 150 -2.08 -2.18 11.33
CA ASP A 150 -1.13 -3.29 11.21
C ASP A 150 -0.50 -3.33 9.81
N ASP A 151 -1.27 -3.18 8.75
CA ASP A 151 -0.79 -3.13 7.38
C ASP A 151 0.03 -1.85 7.08
N PHE A 152 -0.40 -0.72 7.66
CA PHE A 152 0.38 0.51 7.56
C PHE A 152 1.75 0.39 8.23
N LEU A 153 1.83 -0.24 9.42
CA LEU A 153 3.10 -0.52 10.09
C LEU A 153 3.95 -1.53 9.32
N ALA A 154 3.33 -2.58 8.76
CA ALA A 154 4.01 -3.50 7.85
C ALA A 154 4.59 -2.75 6.65
N GLY A 155 3.83 -1.81 6.08
CA GLY A 155 4.29 -0.93 5.01
C GLY A 155 5.46 -0.04 5.40
N ILE A 156 5.44 0.57 6.58
CA ILE A 156 6.55 1.39 7.08
C ILE A 156 7.83 0.56 7.24
N ILE A 157 7.75 -0.59 7.91
CA ILE A 157 8.90 -1.49 8.08
C ILE A 157 9.39 -1.99 6.72
N GLY A 158 8.47 -2.37 5.85
CA GLY A 158 8.75 -2.77 4.48
C GLY A 158 9.45 -1.68 3.67
N ASN A 159 9.05 -0.42 3.85
CA ASN A 159 9.71 0.72 3.23
C ASN A 159 11.17 0.86 3.66
N PHE A 160 11.47 0.79 4.96
CA PHE A 160 12.86 0.83 5.43
C PHE A 160 13.72 -0.29 4.80
N ILE A 161 13.19 -1.51 4.73
CA ILE A 161 13.87 -2.64 4.09
C ILE A 161 14.07 -2.37 2.60
N LEU A 162 13.03 -1.94 1.91
CA LEU A 162 13.07 -1.70 0.47
C LEU A 162 14.01 -0.55 0.11
N VAL A 163 13.99 0.56 0.86
CA VAL A 163 14.92 1.69 0.65
C VAL A 163 16.36 1.23 0.83
N PHE A 164 16.65 0.41 1.85
CA PHE A 164 17.99 -0.13 2.07
C PHE A 164 18.44 -1.02 0.89
N ILE A 165 17.60 -1.95 0.46
CA ILE A 165 17.88 -2.83 -0.70
C ILE A 165 18.05 -1.99 -1.97
N TRP A 166 17.15 -1.02 -2.20
CA TRP A 166 17.13 -0.17 -3.38
C TRP A 166 18.39 0.67 -3.52
N THR A 167 18.81 1.32 -2.43
CA THR A 167 20.03 2.12 -2.40
C THR A 167 21.27 1.29 -2.65
N LYS A 168 21.38 0.10 -2.03
CA LYS A 168 22.52 -0.81 -2.25
C LYS A 168 22.56 -1.36 -3.68
N PHE A 169 21.39 -1.74 -4.24
CA PHE A 169 21.28 -2.24 -5.60
C PHE A 169 21.74 -1.20 -6.62
N PHE A 170 21.28 0.07 -6.49
CA PHE A 170 21.66 1.12 -7.42
C PHE A 170 23.11 1.58 -7.23
N TYR A 171 23.64 1.58 -6.01
CA TYR A 171 25.06 1.85 -5.77
C TYR A 171 25.93 0.80 -6.48
N TRP A 172 25.64 -0.47 -6.25
CA TRP A 172 26.39 -1.57 -6.86
C TRP A 172 26.27 -1.59 -8.39
N TRP A 173 25.06 -1.35 -8.92
CA TRP A 173 24.83 -1.28 -10.37
C TRP A 173 25.55 -0.09 -11.00
N GLY A 174 25.55 1.08 -10.37
CA GLY A 174 26.23 2.27 -10.86
C GLY A 174 27.75 2.10 -10.91
N GLU A 175 28.35 1.46 -9.91
CA GLU A 175 29.78 1.14 -9.92
C GLU A 175 30.16 0.14 -11.00
N LYS A 176 29.33 -0.90 -11.21
CA LYS A 176 29.53 -1.89 -12.28
C LYS A 176 29.43 -1.28 -13.67
N TRP A 177 28.49 -0.37 -13.88
CA TRP A 177 28.35 0.37 -15.14
C TRP A 177 29.57 1.24 -15.43
N LYS A 178 30.11 1.93 -14.44
CA LYS A 178 31.34 2.71 -14.60
C LYS A 178 32.53 1.86 -14.99
N GLN A 179 32.67 0.66 -14.40
CA GLN A 179 33.78 -0.27 -14.71
C GLN A 179 33.68 -0.90 -16.11
N GLU A 180 32.48 -1.01 -16.65
CA GLU A 180 32.25 -1.71 -17.93
C GLU A 180 32.32 -0.73 -19.14
N TYR A 181 32.15 0.57 -18.90
CA TYR A 181 32.04 1.59 -19.97
C TYR A 181 33.02 2.79 -19.83
N PHE A 182 33.87 2.82 -18.80
CA PHE A 182 34.94 3.77 -18.60
C PHE A 182 36.22 3.12 -18.12
#